data_4417c2b07b56461c8a65097d38976728
#
_entry.id   4417c2b07b56461c8a65097d38976728
#
_cell.length_a   1.000
_cell.length_b   1.000
_cell.length_c   1.000
_cell.angle_alpha   90.00
_cell.angle_beta   90.00
_cell.angle_gamma   90.00
#
_symmetry.space_group_name_H-M   'P 1'
#
loop_
_entity.id
_entity.type
_entity.pdbx_description
1 polymer ?
#
loop_
_entity_poly.entity_id
_entity_poly.type
_entity_poly.pdbx_seq_one_letter_code
_entity_poly.pdbx_strand_id
1 'polypeptide(L)'
;YGITAPELDWDDYAGLDVAGKLVVVLVNDPDFETEPGRFGGRAMTWYGRWAYKYIEAAQRGAAGVLIVHETEPAAYPWATVRNGRGAPQFDIVREDAAAFHLPVRGWIQLATAQRLFAEAGLDFDEAKRAAQQHGFRAHAMPGIGFSTAFEVERSRIISRNVLGLLPGGAQADETVIVSGHWDSF
;
A
#
# COMPACT_ATOMS: atom_id res chain seq x y z
N TYR A 1 6.40 2.56 7.25
CA TYR A 1 5.52 2.87 6.13
C TYR A 1 5.59 1.83 5.00
N GLY A 2 6.63 0.97 4.96
CA GLY A 2 6.81 -0.06 3.92
C GLY A 2 7.14 0.54 2.56
N ILE A 3 8.07 1.46 2.54
CA ILE A 3 8.48 2.23 1.35
C ILE A 3 9.93 1.88 0.99
N THR A 4 10.17 1.74 -0.31
CA THR A 4 11.49 1.74 -0.94
C THR A 4 11.49 2.79 -2.03
N ALA A 5 12.20 3.88 -1.80
CA ALA A 5 12.32 5.03 -2.68
C ALA A 5 13.80 5.41 -2.82
N PRO A 6 14.55 4.74 -3.72
CA PRO A 6 16.00 4.93 -3.83
C PRO A 6 16.40 6.37 -4.16
N GLU A 7 15.60 7.07 -4.96
CA GLU A 7 15.80 8.48 -5.31
C GLU A 7 15.65 9.43 -4.12
N LEU A 8 14.98 8.97 -3.05
CA LEU A 8 14.83 9.69 -1.79
C LEU A 8 15.76 9.16 -0.69
N ASP A 9 16.65 8.20 -1.04
CA ASP A 9 17.50 7.50 -0.08
C ASP A 9 16.68 6.89 1.08
N TRP A 10 15.56 6.23 0.74
CA TRP A 10 14.62 5.67 1.71
C TRP A 10 14.36 4.19 1.47
N ASP A 11 14.56 3.35 2.49
CA ASP A 11 14.23 1.94 2.45
C ASP A 11 13.82 1.42 3.84
N ASP A 12 12.51 1.31 4.06
CA ASP A 12 11.94 0.76 5.31
C ASP A 12 12.22 -0.73 5.47
N TYR A 13 12.58 -1.42 4.39
CA TYR A 13 12.89 -2.85 4.42
C TYR A 13 14.38 -3.15 4.55
N ALA A 14 15.24 -2.13 4.62
CA ALA A 14 16.67 -2.32 4.63
C ALA A 14 17.13 -3.29 5.76
N GLY A 15 17.81 -4.37 5.36
CA GLY A 15 18.30 -5.39 6.29
C GLY A 15 17.23 -6.35 6.82
N LEU A 16 16.00 -6.33 6.29
CA LEU A 16 14.93 -7.23 6.70
C LEU A 16 14.68 -8.32 5.65
N ASP A 17 14.51 -9.53 6.10
CA ASP A 17 13.92 -10.62 5.33
C ASP A 17 12.44 -10.74 5.71
N VAL A 18 11.56 -10.33 4.79
CA VAL A 18 10.10 -10.40 4.95
C VAL A 18 9.47 -11.55 4.16
N ALA A 19 10.28 -12.39 3.50
CA ALA A 19 9.78 -13.52 2.75
C ALA A 19 8.95 -14.45 3.64
N GLY A 20 7.74 -14.76 3.19
CA GLY A 20 6.79 -15.59 3.95
C GLY A 20 6.22 -14.96 5.22
N LYS A 21 6.48 -13.69 5.50
CA LYS A 21 5.99 -12.99 6.70
C LYS A 21 4.80 -12.10 6.38
N LEU A 22 3.99 -11.81 7.41
CA LEU A 22 2.99 -10.76 7.37
C LEU A 22 3.65 -9.44 7.78
N VAL A 23 3.45 -8.41 6.96
CA VAL A 23 3.98 -7.07 7.21
C VAL A 23 2.84 -6.15 7.64
N VAL A 24 3.06 -5.36 8.70
CA VAL A 24 2.14 -4.30 9.15
C VAL A 24 2.74 -2.96 8.77
N VAL A 25 2.01 -2.16 8.02
CA VAL A 25 2.47 -0.86 7.50
C VAL A 25 1.45 0.24 7.74
N LEU A 26 1.93 1.47 7.77
CA LEU A 26 1.08 2.67 7.84
C LEU A 26 0.63 3.10 6.45
N VAL A 27 -0.58 3.64 6.35
CA VAL A 27 -1.05 4.33 5.13
C VAL A 27 -0.35 5.68 5.00
N ASN A 28 -0.29 6.22 3.78
CA ASN A 28 0.32 7.50 3.44
C ASN A 28 1.86 7.52 3.54
N ASP A 29 2.43 8.70 3.48
CA ASP A 29 3.87 8.94 3.47
C ASP A 29 4.40 9.29 4.87
N PRO A 30 5.70 9.09 5.15
CA PRO A 30 6.28 9.34 6.47
C PRO A 30 6.13 10.78 6.98
N ASP A 31 6.13 11.77 6.08
CA ASP A 31 6.06 13.18 6.41
C ASP A 31 4.65 13.81 6.33
N PHE A 32 3.61 12.99 6.20
CA PHE A 32 2.23 13.48 6.14
C PHE A 32 1.80 14.27 7.38
N GLU A 33 2.26 13.86 8.57
CA GLU A 33 1.91 14.47 9.86
C GLU A 33 3.02 15.37 10.41
N THR A 34 4.13 15.50 9.69
CA THR A 34 5.28 16.31 10.09
C THR A 34 5.47 17.48 9.14
N GLU A 35 6.53 18.26 9.35
CA GLU A 35 6.93 19.27 8.35
C GLU A 35 7.27 18.58 7.02
N PRO A 36 6.96 19.20 5.88
CA PRO A 36 7.27 18.64 4.57
C PRO A 36 8.75 18.27 4.46
N GLY A 37 8.97 17.00 4.10
CA GLY A 37 10.29 16.42 3.97
C GLY A 37 10.54 15.86 2.58
N ARG A 38 10.96 14.60 2.54
CA ARG A 38 11.35 13.92 1.30
C ARG A 38 10.18 13.55 0.40
N PHE A 39 8.96 13.37 0.96
CA PHE A 39 7.77 12.91 0.25
C PHE A 39 6.76 14.03 -0.07
N GLY A 40 6.99 15.25 0.38
CA GLY A 40 6.14 16.39 0.05
C GLY A 40 4.98 16.65 1.03
N GLY A 41 5.06 16.12 2.23
CA GLY A 41 4.12 16.41 3.33
C GLY A 41 2.71 15.89 3.07
N ARG A 42 1.71 16.76 3.10
CA ARG A 42 0.30 16.37 2.98
C ARG A 42 -0.14 15.93 1.58
N ALA A 43 0.69 16.11 0.57
CA ALA A 43 0.42 15.61 -0.78
C ALA A 43 0.85 14.14 -0.87
N MET A 44 -0.10 13.22 -0.79
CA MET A 44 0.19 11.78 -0.89
C MET A 44 0.90 11.45 -2.19
N THR A 45 2.11 10.91 -2.09
CA THR A 45 2.87 10.40 -3.24
C THR A 45 2.36 9.02 -3.68
N TRP A 46 2.96 8.47 -4.74
CA TRP A 46 2.73 7.06 -5.12
C TRP A 46 3.08 6.11 -3.97
N TYR A 47 4.14 6.39 -3.23
CA TYR A 47 4.59 5.57 -2.11
C TYR A 47 3.59 5.52 -0.95
N GLY A 48 2.82 6.59 -0.74
CA GLY A 48 1.75 6.65 0.27
C GLY A 48 0.53 5.80 -0.06
N ARG A 49 0.34 5.43 -1.33
CA ARG A 49 -0.84 4.69 -1.80
C ARG A 49 -0.86 3.27 -1.27
N TRP A 50 -2.04 2.82 -0.85
CA TRP A 50 -2.24 1.44 -0.39
C TRP A 50 -1.88 0.39 -1.46
N ALA A 51 -2.09 0.70 -2.75
CA ALA A 51 -1.72 -0.18 -3.85
C ALA A 51 -0.20 -0.42 -3.88
N TYR A 52 0.60 0.64 -3.71
CA TYR A 52 2.05 0.54 -3.63
C TYR A 52 2.50 -0.37 -2.50
N LYS A 53 1.92 -0.23 -1.30
CA LYS A 53 2.28 -1.04 -0.12
C LYS A 53 2.15 -2.55 -0.39
N TYR A 54 1.10 -2.93 -1.11
CA TYR A 54 0.90 -4.34 -1.49
C TYR A 54 1.89 -4.81 -2.55
N ILE A 55 2.16 -3.99 -3.56
CA ILE A 55 3.10 -4.33 -4.65
C ILE A 55 4.51 -4.48 -4.09
N GLU A 56 4.99 -3.52 -3.33
CA GLU A 56 6.34 -3.54 -2.75
C GLU A 56 6.58 -4.77 -1.87
N ALA A 57 5.64 -5.08 -0.99
CA ALA A 57 5.74 -6.26 -0.15
C ALA A 57 5.65 -7.58 -0.95
N ALA A 58 4.85 -7.62 -2.03
CA ALA A 58 4.78 -8.79 -2.91
C ALA A 58 6.14 -9.04 -3.60
N GLN A 59 6.77 -8.00 -4.12
CA GLN A 59 8.09 -8.09 -4.75
C GLN A 59 9.18 -8.59 -3.78
N ARG A 60 8.99 -8.39 -2.49
CA ARG A 60 9.87 -8.89 -1.42
C ARG A 60 9.46 -10.27 -0.89
N GLY A 61 8.46 -10.91 -1.51
CA GLY A 61 8.03 -12.27 -1.16
C GLY A 61 7.25 -12.37 0.15
N ALA A 62 6.68 -11.28 0.66
CA ALA A 62 5.85 -11.33 1.86
C ALA A 62 4.62 -12.22 1.67
N ALA A 63 4.15 -12.86 2.73
CA ALA A 63 2.91 -13.64 2.71
C ALA A 63 1.66 -12.76 2.77
N GLY A 64 1.79 -11.54 3.27
CA GLY A 64 0.69 -10.60 3.30
C GLY A 64 1.05 -9.24 3.88
N VAL A 65 0.12 -8.30 3.72
CA VAL A 65 0.22 -6.96 4.30
C VAL A 65 -1.09 -6.60 4.99
N LEU A 66 -0.96 -6.04 6.18
CA LEU A 66 -2.03 -5.34 6.89
C LEU A 66 -1.69 -3.86 6.96
N ILE A 67 -2.53 -3.03 6.34
CA ILE A 67 -2.38 -1.58 6.38
C ILE A 67 -3.14 -1.04 7.58
N VAL A 68 -2.48 -0.27 8.42
CA VAL A 68 -3.12 0.42 9.54
C VAL A 68 -3.91 1.60 9.00
N HIS A 69 -5.21 1.60 9.28
CA HIS A 69 -6.10 2.69 8.90
C HIS A 69 -6.11 3.77 9.98
N GLU A 70 -5.75 4.97 9.55
CA GLU A 70 -5.95 6.22 10.28
C GLU A 70 -6.75 7.16 9.36
N THR A 71 -7.82 7.76 9.90
CA THR A 71 -8.80 8.49 9.07
C THR A 71 -8.19 9.68 8.32
N GLU A 72 -7.36 10.47 8.99
CA GLU A 72 -6.74 11.65 8.38
C GLU A 72 -5.68 11.26 7.34
N PRO A 73 -4.70 10.38 7.63
CA PRO A 73 -3.75 9.92 6.63
C PRO A 73 -4.39 9.19 5.44
N ALA A 74 -5.45 8.43 5.66
CA ALA A 74 -6.16 7.74 4.59
C ALA A 74 -7.02 8.68 3.74
N ALA A 75 -7.43 9.83 4.29
CA ALA A 75 -8.39 10.78 3.72
C ALA A 75 -9.84 10.25 3.58
N TYR A 76 -10.16 9.17 4.26
CA TYR A 76 -11.53 8.60 4.32
C TYR A 76 -11.74 7.81 5.62
N PRO A 77 -13.01 7.65 6.07
CA PRO A 77 -13.31 6.90 7.29
C PRO A 77 -13.17 5.39 7.09
N TRP A 78 -13.03 4.65 8.19
CA TRP A 78 -12.98 3.18 8.19
C TRP A 78 -14.14 2.51 7.44
N ALA A 79 -15.33 3.12 7.46
CA ALA A 79 -16.50 2.61 6.74
C ALA A 79 -16.23 2.42 5.24
N THR A 80 -15.43 3.30 4.63
CA THR A 80 -15.03 3.19 3.21
C THR A 80 -14.22 1.91 2.97
N VAL A 81 -13.26 1.61 3.84
CA VAL A 81 -12.47 0.37 3.74
C VAL A 81 -13.37 -0.85 3.88
N ARG A 82 -14.21 -0.87 4.92
CA ARG A 82 -15.11 -1.98 5.20
C ARG A 82 -16.07 -2.26 4.04
N ASN A 83 -16.69 -1.21 3.51
CA ASN A 83 -17.68 -1.34 2.43
C ASN A 83 -17.00 -1.71 1.10
N GLY A 84 -15.87 -1.10 0.78
CA GLY A 84 -15.11 -1.41 -0.43
C GLY A 84 -14.58 -2.85 -0.45
N ARG A 85 -14.23 -3.42 0.70
CA ARG A 85 -13.75 -4.83 0.77
C ARG A 85 -14.87 -5.86 0.78
N GLY A 86 -16.10 -5.46 1.04
CA GLY A 86 -17.29 -6.32 0.90
C GLY A 86 -17.80 -6.49 -0.52
N ALA A 87 -17.27 -5.72 -1.48
CA ALA A 87 -17.64 -5.76 -2.89
C ALA A 87 -16.63 -6.60 -3.71
N PRO A 88 -17.03 -7.08 -4.91
CA PRO A 88 -16.10 -7.71 -5.84
C PRO A 88 -14.88 -6.83 -6.12
N GLN A 89 -13.70 -7.43 -6.10
CA GLN A 89 -12.44 -6.75 -6.38
C GLN A 89 -11.97 -7.12 -7.78
N PHE A 90 -11.63 -6.14 -8.59
CA PHE A 90 -11.15 -6.34 -9.96
C PHE A 90 -9.65 -6.14 -10.01
N ASP A 91 -8.98 -6.95 -10.84
CA ASP A 91 -7.58 -6.77 -11.17
C ASP A 91 -7.30 -7.31 -12.58
N ILE A 92 -6.20 -6.88 -13.16
CA ILE A 92 -5.75 -7.31 -14.48
C ILE A 92 -5.19 -8.73 -14.37
N VAL A 93 -5.53 -9.59 -15.34
CA VAL A 93 -4.88 -10.89 -15.48
C VAL A 93 -3.45 -10.68 -15.95
N ARG A 94 -2.47 -11.10 -15.14
CA ARG A 94 -1.03 -10.95 -15.39
C ARG A 94 -0.36 -12.31 -15.45
N GLU A 95 0.68 -12.45 -16.24
CA GLU A 95 1.53 -13.64 -16.27
C GLU A 95 2.43 -13.70 -15.00
N ASP A 96 2.88 -12.55 -14.53
CA ASP A 96 3.73 -12.36 -13.35
C ASP A 96 2.94 -11.99 -12.09
N ALA A 97 1.75 -12.54 -11.94
CA ALA A 97 0.82 -12.19 -10.85
C ALA A 97 1.46 -12.22 -9.45
N ALA A 98 2.41 -13.12 -9.20
CA ALA A 98 3.09 -13.23 -7.90
C ALA A 98 3.91 -11.98 -7.54
N ALA A 99 4.39 -11.21 -8.52
CA ALA A 99 5.11 -9.95 -8.28
C ALA A 99 4.19 -8.78 -7.86
N PHE A 100 2.87 -8.95 -8.01
CA PHE A 100 1.89 -7.90 -7.72
C PHE A 100 0.84 -8.31 -6.70
N HIS A 101 0.67 -9.59 -6.46
CA HIS A 101 -0.40 -10.12 -5.63
C HIS A 101 0.15 -10.87 -4.42
N LEU A 102 -0.31 -10.44 -3.25
CA LEU A 102 -0.07 -11.13 -1.99
C LEU A 102 -1.19 -12.14 -1.70
N PRO A 103 -0.90 -13.27 -1.06
CA PRO A 103 -1.92 -14.17 -0.53
C PRO A 103 -2.92 -13.47 0.40
N VAL A 104 -2.41 -12.54 1.23
CA VAL A 104 -3.24 -11.76 2.16
C VAL A 104 -3.02 -10.27 1.92
N ARG A 105 -4.12 -9.56 1.63
CA ARG A 105 -4.18 -8.09 1.54
C ARG A 105 -5.28 -7.59 2.44
N GLY A 106 -4.93 -6.85 3.47
CA GLY A 106 -5.91 -6.42 4.46
C GLY A 106 -5.65 -5.04 5.02
N TRP A 107 -6.64 -4.58 5.79
CA TRP A 107 -6.57 -3.38 6.59
C TRP A 107 -6.93 -3.71 8.01
N ILE A 108 -6.33 -3.01 8.96
CA ILE A 108 -6.70 -3.05 10.37
C ILE A 108 -6.95 -1.65 10.89
N GLN A 109 -7.83 -1.54 11.88
CA GLN A 109 -8.07 -0.28 12.58
C GLN A 109 -6.88 0.07 13.46
N LEU A 110 -6.66 1.36 13.69
CA LEU A 110 -5.61 1.88 14.58
C LEU A 110 -5.62 1.18 15.95
N ALA A 111 -6.79 1.05 16.59
CA ALA A 111 -6.90 0.38 17.89
C ALA A 111 -6.46 -1.10 17.86
N THR A 112 -6.63 -1.79 16.73
CA THR A 112 -6.12 -3.15 16.54
C THR A 112 -4.60 -3.16 16.43
N ALA A 113 -4.03 -2.22 15.66
CA ALA A 113 -2.59 -2.08 15.56
C ALA A 113 -1.94 -1.78 16.93
N GLN A 114 -2.47 -0.81 17.67
CA GLN A 114 -1.99 -0.47 19.00
C GLN A 114 -2.01 -1.68 19.96
N ARG A 115 -3.08 -2.49 19.93
CA ARG A 115 -3.15 -3.70 20.73
C ARG A 115 -2.09 -4.74 20.31
N LEU A 116 -1.90 -4.98 19.00
CA LEU A 116 -0.89 -5.91 18.52
C LEU A 116 0.53 -5.48 18.94
N PHE A 117 0.83 -4.18 18.87
CA PHE A 117 2.11 -3.65 19.32
C PHE A 117 2.29 -3.86 20.83
N ALA A 118 1.30 -3.56 21.63
CA ALA A 118 1.35 -3.77 23.08
C ALA A 118 1.55 -5.25 23.44
N GLU A 119 0.86 -6.18 22.76
CA GLU A 119 1.05 -7.62 22.92
C GLU A 119 2.46 -8.10 22.53
N ALA A 120 3.10 -7.43 21.58
CA ALA A 120 4.50 -7.67 21.21
C ALA A 120 5.51 -6.96 22.14
N GLY A 121 5.05 -6.25 23.17
CA GLY A 121 5.91 -5.46 24.05
C GLY A 121 6.45 -4.17 23.44
N LEU A 122 5.78 -3.64 22.42
CA LEU A 122 6.15 -2.44 21.67
C LEU A 122 5.14 -1.31 21.92
N ASP A 123 5.59 -0.06 21.82
CA ASP A 123 4.71 1.10 21.78
C ASP A 123 4.45 1.52 20.33
N PHE A 124 3.18 1.56 19.95
CA PHE A 124 2.78 1.91 18.57
C PHE A 124 3.13 3.36 18.20
N ASP A 125 2.88 4.30 19.11
CA ASP A 125 3.08 5.71 18.82
C ASP A 125 4.58 6.06 18.77
N GLU A 126 5.39 5.40 19.59
CA GLU A 126 6.85 5.48 19.50
C GLU A 126 7.36 4.90 18.18
N ALA A 127 6.90 3.71 17.80
CA ALA A 127 7.28 3.09 16.55
C ALA A 127 6.84 3.92 15.32
N LYS A 128 5.65 4.52 15.37
CA LYS A 128 5.17 5.44 14.32
C LYS A 128 6.06 6.67 14.20
N ARG A 129 6.41 7.32 15.32
CA ARG A 129 7.33 8.46 15.30
C ARG A 129 8.71 8.09 14.79
N ALA A 130 9.23 6.92 15.14
CA ALA A 130 10.49 6.42 14.61
C ALA A 130 10.40 6.18 13.09
N ALA A 131 9.28 5.63 12.61
CA ALA A 131 9.06 5.36 11.19
C ALA A 131 8.94 6.62 10.31
N GLN A 132 8.72 7.79 10.92
CA GLN A 132 8.74 9.09 10.24
C GLN A 132 10.16 9.62 10.01
N GLN A 133 11.17 8.95 10.57
CA GLN A 133 12.56 9.40 10.48
C GLN A 133 13.32 8.62 9.41
N HIS A 134 14.17 9.34 8.68
CA HIS A 134 15.11 8.72 7.74
C HIS A 134 16.02 7.70 8.46
N GLY A 135 16.27 6.58 7.83
CA GLY A 135 17.09 5.51 8.41
C GLY A 135 16.37 4.63 9.43
N PHE A 136 15.04 4.75 9.52
CA PHE A 136 14.21 3.86 10.32
C PHE A 136 14.52 2.39 10.04
N ARG A 137 14.43 1.57 11.07
CA ARG A 137 14.51 0.11 10.99
C ARG A 137 13.24 -0.49 11.55
N ALA A 138 12.52 -1.26 10.75
CA ALA A 138 11.31 -1.90 11.20
C ALA A 138 11.61 -2.97 12.27
N HIS A 139 10.62 -3.22 13.12
CA HIS A 139 10.73 -4.14 14.24
C HIS A 139 10.00 -5.45 13.93
N ALA A 140 10.61 -6.57 14.34
CA ALA A 140 9.88 -7.81 14.46
C ALA A 140 8.88 -7.69 15.62
N MET A 141 7.72 -8.37 15.48
CA MET A 141 6.71 -8.47 16.55
C MET A 141 6.79 -9.88 17.16
N PRO A 142 7.66 -10.07 18.18
CA PRO A 142 7.86 -11.40 18.75
C PRO A 142 6.58 -11.91 19.43
N GLY A 143 6.32 -13.21 19.29
CA GLY A 143 5.15 -13.83 19.89
C GLY A 143 3.83 -13.60 19.15
N ILE A 144 3.81 -12.74 18.12
CA ILE A 144 2.61 -12.51 17.31
C ILE A 144 2.60 -13.44 16.12
N GLY A 145 1.55 -14.24 16.01
CA GLY A 145 1.27 -15.10 14.87
C GLY A 145 0.01 -14.65 14.13
N PHE A 146 -0.05 -14.92 12.84
CA PHE A 146 -1.23 -14.68 12.03
C PHE A 146 -1.65 -15.95 11.32
N SER A 147 -2.93 -16.27 11.39
CA SER A 147 -3.53 -17.34 10.61
C SER A 147 -4.90 -16.89 10.09
N THR A 148 -5.22 -17.28 8.87
CA THR A 148 -6.53 -17.00 8.28
C THR A 148 -6.90 -18.10 7.30
N ALA A 149 -8.20 -18.33 7.15
CA ALA A 149 -8.75 -19.22 6.14
C ALA A 149 -9.99 -18.53 5.55
N PHE A 150 -10.03 -18.41 4.24
CA PHE A 150 -11.16 -17.88 3.51
C PHE A 150 -11.21 -18.48 2.10
N GLU A 151 -12.39 -18.55 1.55
CA GLU A 151 -12.60 -18.95 0.16
C GLU A 151 -12.75 -17.71 -0.71
N VAL A 152 -12.18 -17.75 -1.91
CA VAL A 152 -12.29 -16.68 -2.91
C VAL A 152 -12.90 -17.25 -4.18
N GLU A 153 -14.07 -16.76 -4.53
CA GLU A 153 -14.64 -17.01 -5.83
C GLU A 153 -13.96 -16.12 -6.87
N ARG A 154 -13.51 -16.72 -7.97
CA ARG A 154 -12.84 -16.01 -9.06
C ARG A 154 -13.61 -16.18 -10.35
N SER A 155 -13.86 -15.08 -11.02
CA SER A 155 -14.43 -15.07 -12.37
C SER A 155 -13.57 -14.20 -13.29
N ARG A 156 -13.69 -14.44 -14.58
CA ARG A 156 -13.02 -13.63 -15.60
C ARG A 156 -14.05 -12.81 -16.36
N ILE A 157 -13.82 -11.53 -16.43
CA ILE A 157 -14.61 -10.61 -17.25
C ILE A 157 -13.71 -9.97 -18.31
N ILE A 158 -14.32 -9.47 -19.37
CA ILE A 158 -13.62 -8.69 -20.38
C ILE A 158 -14.12 -7.26 -20.27
N SER A 159 -13.20 -6.35 -20.00
CA SER A 159 -13.44 -4.92 -20.07
C SER A 159 -12.71 -4.33 -21.28
N ARG A 160 -13.07 -3.11 -21.68
CA ARG A 160 -12.47 -2.42 -22.83
C ARG A 160 -12.19 -0.98 -22.48
N ASN A 161 -11.01 -0.51 -22.94
CA ASN A 161 -10.73 0.92 -23.04
C ASN A 161 -10.92 1.33 -24.51
N VAL A 162 -11.48 2.51 -24.72
CA VAL A 162 -11.56 3.11 -26.06
C VAL A 162 -10.41 4.09 -26.19
N LEU A 163 -9.55 3.86 -27.19
CA LEU A 163 -8.39 4.70 -27.46
C LEU A 163 -8.58 5.38 -28.82
N GLY A 164 -8.41 6.68 -28.85
CA GLY A 164 -8.35 7.48 -30.07
C GLY A 164 -6.98 8.15 -30.17
N LEU A 165 -6.34 8.07 -31.32
CA LEU A 165 -5.08 8.74 -31.60
C LEU A 165 -5.33 9.87 -32.61
N LEU A 166 -4.96 11.09 -32.22
CA LEU A 166 -4.82 12.21 -33.13
C LEU A 166 -3.32 12.40 -33.41
N PRO A 167 -2.84 12.12 -34.62
CA PRO A 167 -1.42 12.28 -34.94
C PRO A 167 -0.97 13.74 -34.75
N GLY A 168 0.22 13.90 -34.16
CA GLY A 168 0.86 15.19 -33.99
C GLY A 168 1.43 15.74 -35.29
N GLY A 169 1.84 17.01 -35.23
CA GLY A 169 2.56 17.71 -36.31
C GLY A 169 4.06 17.79 -36.07
N ALA A 170 4.55 18.96 -35.72
CA ALA A 170 5.98 19.25 -35.55
C ALA A 170 6.66 18.55 -34.36
N GLN A 171 5.87 18.06 -33.39
CA GLN A 171 6.33 17.37 -32.20
C GLN A 171 5.68 15.97 -32.12
N ALA A 172 5.75 15.21 -33.19
CA ALA A 172 5.06 13.91 -33.34
C ALA A 172 5.66 12.81 -32.45
N ASP A 173 6.79 13.01 -31.86
CA ASP A 173 7.49 12.18 -30.87
C ASP A 173 7.05 12.46 -29.41
N GLU A 174 6.33 13.55 -29.19
CA GLU A 174 5.71 13.85 -27.90
C GLU A 174 4.24 13.41 -27.88
N THR A 175 3.78 12.89 -26.74
CA THR A 175 2.40 12.44 -26.58
C THR A 175 1.72 13.14 -25.42
N VAL A 176 0.58 13.77 -25.69
CA VAL A 176 -0.34 14.26 -24.67
C VAL A 176 -1.48 13.27 -24.53
N ILE A 177 -1.67 12.75 -23.30
CA ILE A 177 -2.75 11.81 -23.00
C ILE A 177 -3.86 12.56 -22.27
N VAL A 178 -5.08 12.49 -22.82
CA VAL A 178 -6.30 12.96 -22.15
C VAL A 178 -7.12 11.71 -21.83
N SER A 179 -7.41 11.49 -20.56
CA SER A 179 -8.19 10.32 -20.12
C SER A 179 -9.43 10.74 -19.32
N GLY A 180 -10.48 9.96 -19.44
CA GLY A 180 -11.71 10.15 -18.68
C GLY A 180 -12.36 8.80 -18.40
N HIS A 181 -12.95 8.65 -17.22
CA HIS A 181 -13.78 7.51 -16.89
C HIS A 181 -15.11 7.57 -17.65
N TRP A 182 -15.56 6.43 -18.13
CA TRP A 182 -16.93 6.28 -18.65
C TRP A 182 -17.78 5.33 -17.78
N ASP A 183 -17.18 4.82 -16.72
CA ASP A 183 -17.81 4.10 -15.62
C ASP A 183 -18.07 5.06 -14.45
N SER A 184 -19.08 4.77 -13.65
CA SER A 184 -19.39 5.50 -12.43
C SER A 184 -19.61 4.53 -11.26
N PHE A 185 -19.31 5.00 -10.06
CA PHE A 185 -19.57 4.31 -8.80
C PHE A 185 -20.95 4.64 -8.27
#